data_334c5e05a10a1b0f53ec7a03bc8a7dae
#
_entry.id   334c5e05a10a1b0f53ec7a03bc8a7dae
#
_cell.length_a   1.000
_cell.length_b   1.000
_cell.length_c   1.000
_cell.angle_alpha   90.00
_cell.angle_beta   90.00
_cell.angle_gamma   90.00
#
_symmetry.space_group_name_H-M   'P 1'
#
loop_
_entity.id
_entity.type
_entity.pdbx_description
1 polymer ?
#
loop_
_entity_poly.entity_id
_entity_poly.type
_entity_poly.pdbx_seq_one_letter_code
_entity_poly.pdbx_strand_id
1 'polypeptide(L)'
;LKKVIKLLAMPLSDLLFRAQKIHRKNFKKKNIQLASLISIKTGSCPEDCKYCPQSAHYNVDLKKEKLIDILALENAAINAKKNGAERFCMGAAWKKLRNGKDLETVIEMIKTVKSLDMEACVTLGSINKEQAAKLKNAGLDAYNHNIDSSPEFYKKIISTRTFEERLETIDIVRK
;
A
#
# COMPACT_ATOMS: atom_id res chain seq x y z
N LEU A 1 24.70 3.28 6.13
CA LEU A 1 24.74 1.99 6.84
C LEU A 1 25.21 2.14 8.30
N LYS A 2 26.40 2.75 8.60
CA LYS A 2 26.94 2.91 9.97
C LYS A 2 25.97 3.56 10.97
N LYS A 3 25.18 4.60 10.54
CA LYS A 3 24.17 5.25 11.38
C LYS A 3 23.02 4.32 11.73
N VAL A 4 22.55 3.51 10.76
CA VAL A 4 21.46 2.54 10.97
C VAL A 4 21.88 1.45 11.95
N ILE A 5 23.08 0.88 11.78
CA ILE A 5 23.63 -0.13 12.71
C ILE A 5 23.69 0.41 14.13
N LYS A 6 24.16 1.67 14.31
CA LYS A 6 24.18 2.31 15.64
C LYS A 6 22.77 2.45 16.24
N LEU A 7 21.75 2.77 15.45
CA LEU A 7 20.38 2.84 15.94
C LEU A 7 19.84 1.47 16.34
N LEU A 8 20.11 0.43 15.55
CA LEU A 8 19.70 -0.94 15.85
C LEU A 8 20.36 -1.51 17.11
N ALA A 9 21.58 -1.05 17.44
CA ALA A 9 22.30 -1.45 18.65
C ALA A 9 21.92 -0.65 19.91
N MET A 10 21.05 0.36 19.80
CA MET A 10 20.61 1.14 20.96
C MET A 10 19.58 0.37 21.80
N PRO A 11 19.59 0.55 23.14
CA PRO A 11 18.49 0.11 23.99
C PRO A 11 17.15 0.68 23.51
N LEU A 12 16.07 -0.11 23.60
CA LEU A 12 14.74 0.28 23.10
C LEU A 12 14.26 1.59 23.74
N SER A 13 14.47 1.79 25.03
CA SER A 13 14.10 3.01 25.76
C SER A 13 14.76 4.26 25.17
N ASP A 14 16.05 4.17 24.85
CA ASP A 14 16.81 5.30 24.28
C ASP A 14 16.37 5.58 22.84
N LEU A 15 16.07 4.53 22.08
CA LEU A 15 15.55 4.65 20.73
C LEU A 15 14.18 5.33 20.72
N LEU A 16 13.27 4.94 21.62
CA LEU A 16 11.95 5.55 21.78
C LEU A 16 12.05 7.01 22.23
N PHE A 17 12.90 7.32 23.20
CA PHE A 17 13.14 8.70 23.63
C PHE A 17 13.64 9.57 22.48
N ARG A 18 14.60 9.07 21.70
CA ARG A 18 15.15 9.75 20.54
C ARG A 18 14.10 9.96 19.44
N ALA A 19 13.28 8.95 19.15
CA ALA A 19 12.18 9.04 18.20
C ALA A 19 11.16 10.11 18.63
N GLN A 20 10.75 10.11 19.91
CA GLN A 20 9.84 11.10 20.48
C GLN A 20 10.41 12.52 20.41
N LYS A 21 11.69 12.71 20.67
CA LYS A 21 12.36 14.01 20.57
C LYS A 21 12.30 14.56 19.13
N ILE A 22 12.57 13.69 18.13
CA ILE A 22 12.49 14.06 16.72
C ILE A 22 11.05 14.37 16.32
N HIS A 23 10.09 13.53 16.72
CA HIS A 23 8.69 13.74 16.44
C HIS A 23 8.21 15.09 16.97
N ARG A 24 8.44 15.39 18.24
CA ARG A 24 8.05 16.66 18.87
C ARG A 24 8.70 17.91 18.26
N LYS A 25 9.91 17.77 17.72
CA LYS A 25 10.60 18.85 17.01
C LYS A 25 9.95 19.18 15.66
N ASN A 26 9.44 18.18 14.95
CA ASN A 26 9.00 18.31 13.57
C ASN A 26 7.47 18.39 13.42
N PHE A 27 6.71 17.91 14.41
CA PHE A 27 5.25 17.88 14.37
C PHE A 27 4.67 18.65 15.56
N LYS A 28 3.85 19.67 15.26
CA LYS A 28 3.23 20.55 16.28
C LYS A 28 2.13 19.83 17.09
N LYS A 29 1.48 18.81 16.52
CA LYS A 29 0.40 18.05 17.17
C LYS A 29 0.90 16.68 17.58
N LYS A 30 0.43 16.18 18.73
CA LYS A 30 0.69 14.80 19.19
C LYS A 30 -0.23 13.79 18.51
N ASN A 31 -0.78 14.12 17.35
CA ASN A 31 -1.71 13.26 16.64
C ASN A 31 -0.96 12.18 15.87
N ILE A 32 -1.47 10.97 15.98
CA ILE A 32 -1.05 9.82 15.17
C ILE A 32 -2.18 9.55 14.21
N GLN A 33 -1.89 9.54 12.90
CA GLN A 33 -2.87 9.17 11.89
C GLN A 33 -3.17 7.67 12.00
N LEU A 34 -4.42 7.32 12.19
CA LEU A 34 -4.88 5.94 12.16
C LEU A 34 -5.25 5.56 10.72
N ALA A 35 -4.77 4.42 10.28
CA ALA A 35 -5.11 3.86 8.97
C ALA A 35 -5.70 2.46 9.12
N SER A 36 -6.72 2.15 8.33
CA SER A 36 -7.27 0.80 8.18
C SER A 36 -6.95 0.26 6.79
N LEU A 37 -6.74 -1.04 6.69
CA LEU A 37 -6.43 -1.72 5.42
C LEU A 37 -7.47 -2.79 5.13
N ILE A 38 -7.93 -2.85 3.87
CA ILE A 38 -8.73 -3.95 3.34
C ILE A 38 -8.04 -4.58 2.13
N SER A 39 -8.14 -5.92 2.00
CA SER A 39 -7.82 -6.60 0.76
C SER A 39 -9.04 -6.54 -0.16
N ILE A 40 -8.97 -5.74 -1.22
CA ILE A 40 -10.06 -5.64 -2.21
C ILE A 40 -10.04 -6.77 -3.23
N LYS A 41 -8.90 -7.46 -3.37
CA LYS A 41 -8.76 -8.68 -4.17
C LYS A 41 -7.68 -9.54 -3.54
N THR A 42 -8.03 -10.76 -3.10
CA THR A 42 -7.16 -11.65 -2.32
C THR A 42 -6.67 -12.84 -3.14
N GLY A 43 -5.39 -13.15 -3.03
CA GLY A 43 -4.77 -14.34 -3.61
C GLY A 43 -4.60 -14.31 -5.13
N SER A 44 -4.02 -15.37 -5.67
CA SER A 44 -3.73 -15.56 -7.10
C SER A 44 -2.94 -14.40 -7.75
N CYS A 45 -2.04 -13.76 -6.99
CA CYS A 45 -1.11 -12.79 -7.56
C CYS A 45 -0.08 -13.53 -8.44
N PRO A 46 0.16 -13.10 -9.68
CA PRO A 46 1.11 -13.76 -10.58
C PRO A 46 2.58 -13.46 -10.25
N GLU A 47 2.86 -12.69 -9.19
CA GLU A 47 4.21 -12.44 -8.69
C GLU A 47 4.69 -13.58 -7.77
N ASP A 48 5.99 -13.89 -7.81
CA ASP A 48 6.64 -14.93 -6.99
C ASP A 48 7.37 -14.40 -5.75
N CYS A 49 6.91 -13.28 -5.20
CA CYS A 49 7.52 -12.69 -4.00
C CYS A 49 7.55 -13.72 -2.86
N LYS A 50 8.74 -14.20 -2.46
CA LYS A 50 8.91 -15.33 -1.53
C LYS A 50 8.32 -15.14 -0.13
N TYR A 51 8.07 -13.91 0.28
CA TYR A 51 7.49 -13.57 1.58
C TYR A 51 5.97 -13.34 1.52
N CYS A 52 5.37 -13.33 0.30
CA CYS A 52 3.99 -12.88 0.12
C CYS A 52 3.00 -14.06 0.01
N PRO A 53 2.06 -14.19 0.96
CA PRO A 53 1.05 -15.25 0.90
C PRO A 53 0.01 -15.05 -0.23
N GLN A 54 -0.02 -13.86 -0.85
CA GLN A 54 -0.92 -13.56 -1.98
C GLN A 54 -0.48 -14.19 -3.31
N SER A 55 0.78 -14.68 -3.37
CA SER A 55 1.38 -15.26 -4.57
C SER A 55 0.66 -16.54 -5.00
N ALA A 56 0.46 -16.70 -6.33
CA ALA A 56 -0.04 -17.95 -6.91
C ALA A 56 1.04 -19.06 -7.00
N HIS A 57 2.31 -18.71 -6.76
CA HIS A 57 3.44 -19.62 -6.85
C HIS A 57 3.63 -20.50 -5.61
N TYR A 58 2.98 -20.16 -4.49
CA TYR A 58 3.14 -20.85 -3.22
C TYR A 58 1.85 -21.48 -2.75
N ASN A 59 1.95 -22.69 -2.23
CA ASN A 59 0.82 -23.38 -1.61
C ASN A 59 0.66 -22.89 -0.16
N VAL A 60 -0.23 -21.94 0.03
CA VAL A 60 -0.61 -21.39 1.33
C VAL A 60 -2.12 -21.51 1.51
N ASP A 61 -2.56 -21.73 2.73
CA ASP A 61 -3.99 -21.75 3.08
C ASP A 61 -4.56 -20.34 3.09
N LEU A 62 -4.73 -19.78 1.89
CA LEU A 62 -5.32 -18.46 1.68
C LEU A 62 -6.52 -18.57 0.74
N LYS A 63 -7.70 -18.21 1.22
CA LYS A 63 -8.91 -18.16 0.41
C LYS A 63 -8.74 -17.14 -0.71
N LYS A 64 -8.88 -17.59 -1.96
CA LYS A 64 -8.82 -16.73 -3.14
C LYS A 64 -10.16 -16.02 -3.32
N GLU A 65 -10.11 -14.70 -3.42
CA GLU A 65 -11.30 -13.86 -3.55
C GLU A 65 -11.20 -12.97 -4.79
N LYS A 66 -12.32 -12.75 -5.44
CA LYS A 66 -12.45 -11.79 -6.54
C LYS A 66 -12.41 -10.36 -5.99
N LEU A 67 -12.34 -9.38 -6.89
CA LEU A 67 -12.51 -7.98 -6.53
C LEU A 67 -13.86 -7.80 -5.82
N ILE A 68 -13.84 -7.22 -4.62
CA ILE A 68 -15.05 -6.97 -3.82
C ILE A 68 -15.94 -5.94 -4.51
N ASP A 69 -17.21 -5.93 -4.19
CA ASP A 69 -18.15 -4.92 -4.68
C ASP A 69 -18.05 -3.61 -3.88
N ILE A 70 -18.63 -2.55 -4.43
CA ILE A 70 -18.58 -1.20 -3.83
C ILE A 70 -19.31 -1.15 -2.50
N LEU A 71 -20.42 -1.85 -2.33
CA LEU A 71 -21.19 -1.86 -1.08
C LEU A 71 -20.40 -2.50 0.06
N ALA A 72 -19.71 -3.61 -0.21
CA ALA A 72 -18.84 -4.25 0.76
C ALA A 72 -17.67 -3.34 1.17
N LEU A 73 -17.07 -2.62 0.20
CA LEU A 73 -16.04 -1.63 0.47
C LEU A 73 -16.56 -0.48 1.34
N GLU A 74 -17.69 0.10 0.98
CA GLU A 74 -18.30 1.22 1.69
C GLU A 74 -18.59 0.87 3.14
N ASN A 75 -19.19 -0.29 3.40
CA ASN A 75 -19.46 -0.79 4.75
C ASN A 75 -18.16 -0.94 5.57
N ALA A 76 -17.10 -1.46 4.95
CA ALA A 76 -15.80 -1.60 5.60
C ALA A 76 -15.17 -0.23 5.91
N ALA A 77 -15.26 0.73 5.00
CA ALA A 77 -14.76 2.09 5.19
C ALA A 77 -15.54 2.86 6.28
N ILE A 78 -16.86 2.72 6.32
CA ILE A 78 -17.71 3.28 7.38
C ILE A 78 -17.30 2.71 8.75
N ASN A 79 -17.10 1.40 8.85
CA ASN A 79 -16.63 0.77 10.08
C ASN A 79 -15.23 1.26 10.49
N ALA A 80 -14.32 1.39 9.54
CA ALA A 80 -12.99 1.93 9.81
C ALA A 80 -13.07 3.37 10.35
N LYS A 81 -13.88 4.23 9.72
CA LYS A 81 -14.11 5.62 10.17
C LYS A 81 -14.69 5.67 11.59
N LYS A 82 -15.68 4.85 11.90
CA LYS A 82 -16.27 4.73 13.26
C LYS A 82 -15.23 4.35 14.31
N ASN A 83 -14.21 3.57 13.92
CA ASN A 83 -13.10 3.17 14.79
C ASN A 83 -11.94 4.19 14.79
N GLY A 84 -12.13 5.37 14.22
CA GLY A 84 -11.18 6.48 14.26
C GLY A 84 -10.13 6.47 13.16
N ALA A 85 -10.26 5.63 12.11
CA ALA A 85 -9.35 5.68 10.97
C ALA A 85 -9.59 6.95 10.14
N GLU A 86 -8.51 7.68 9.87
CA GLU A 86 -8.49 8.87 8.98
C GLU A 86 -8.11 8.48 7.54
N ARG A 87 -7.40 7.36 7.37
CA ARG A 87 -6.97 6.82 6.08
C ARG A 87 -7.50 5.41 5.88
N PHE A 88 -8.02 5.15 4.68
CA PHE A 88 -8.46 3.82 4.27
C PHE A 88 -7.61 3.30 3.12
N CYS A 89 -6.89 2.21 3.36
CA CYS A 89 -5.98 1.59 2.40
C CYS A 89 -6.64 0.39 1.73
N MET A 90 -6.55 0.31 0.40
CA MET A 90 -7.15 -0.73 -0.43
C MET A 90 -6.05 -1.50 -1.16
N GLY A 91 -5.81 -2.75 -0.79
CA GLY A 91 -4.78 -3.60 -1.39
C GLY A 91 -5.36 -4.64 -2.34
N ALA A 92 -4.81 -4.80 -3.54
CA ALA A 92 -5.16 -5.85 -4.48
C ALA A 92 -3.96 -6.74 -4.81
N ALA A 93 -4.16 -8.05 -4.80
CA ALA A 93 -3.16 -9.04 -5.19
C ALA A 93 -2.96 -9.06 -6.72
N TRP A 94 -2.39 -7.98 -7.25
CA TRP A 94 -2.09 -7.79 -8.67
C TRP A 94 -0.60 -7.50 -8.93
N LYS A 95 -0.09 -8.03 -10.03
CA LYS A 95 1.20 -7.61 -10.58
C LYS A 95 1.11 -6.18 -11.12
N LYS A 96 0.04 -5.87 -11.85
CA LYS A 96 -0.27 -4.54 -12.37
C LYS A 96 -1.77 -4.33 -12.49
N LEU A 97 -2.20 -3.07 -12.33
CA LEU A 97 -3.58 -2.67 -12.60
C LEU A 97 -3.91 -2.82 -14.09
N ARG A 98 -5.06 -3.41 -14.40
CA ARG A 98 -5.56 -3.54 -15.77
C ARG A 98 -6.51 -2.38 -16.10
N ASN A 99 -6.47 -1.92 -17.35
CA ASN A 99 -7.44 -0.95 -17.88
C ASN A 99 -8.85 -1.57 -17.99
N GLY A 100 -9.86 -0.73 -18.19
CA GLY A 100 -11.25 -1.13 -18.25
C GLY A 100 -11.84 -1.36 -16.87
N LYS A 101 -12.62 -2.41 -16.71
CA LYS A 101 -13.43 -2.64 -15.52
C LYS A 101 -12.67 -2.58 -14.20
N ASP A 102 -11.45 -3.13 -14.13
CA ASP A 102 -10.66 -3.11 -12.87
C ASP A 102 -10.30 -1.68 -12.48
N LEU A 103 -9.81 -0.86 -13.42
CA LEU A 103 -9.49 0.55 -13.19
C LEU A 103 -10.73 1.37 -12.83
N GLU A 104 -11.83 1.17 -13.55
CA GLU A 104 -13.10 1.87 -13.32
C GLU A 104 -13.65 1.57 -11.93
N THR A 105 -13.65 0.30 -11.52
CA THR A 105 -14.09 -0.11 -10.17
C THR A 105 -13.18 0.51 -9.09
N VAL A 106 -11.86 0.51 -9.28
CA VAL A 106 -10.94 1.14 -8.31
C VAL A 106 -11.18 2.66 -8.21
N ILE A 107 -11.45 3.33 -9.33
CA ILE A 107 -11.80 4.76 -9.34
C ILE A 107 -13.08 5.01 -8.53
N GLU A 108 -14.09 4.18 -8.69
CA GLU A 108 -15.32 4.25 -7.91
C GLU A 108 -15.06 4.00 -6.42
N MET A 109 -14.25 3.00 -6.07
CA MET A 109 -13.82 2.73 -4.70
C MET A 109 -13.11 3.94 -4.06
N ILE A 110 -12.20 4.60 -4.79
CA ILE A 110 -11.53 5.81 -4.30
C ILE A 110 -12.56 6.91 -4.02
N LYS A 111 -13.46 7.18 -4.94
CA LYS A 111 -14.52 8.19 -4.75
C LYS A 111 -15.41 7.87 -3.55
N THR A 112 -15.76 6.60 -3.34
CA THR A 112 -16.53 6.15 -2.18
C THR A 112 -15.79 6.45 -0.87
N VAL A 113 -14.49 6.14 -0.78
CA VAL A 113 -13.68 6.49 0.41
C VAL A 113 -13.61 8.00 0.62
N LYS A 114 -13.43 8.78 -0.47
CA LYS A 114 -13.39 10.26 -0.40
C LYS A 114 -14.72 10.87 0.04
N SER A 115 -15.86 10.30 -0.37
CA SER A 115 -17.19 10.79 0.07
C SER A 115 -17.43 10.60 1.59
N LEU A 116 -16.63 9.74 2.22
CA LEU A 116 -16.62 9.55 3.67
C LEU A 116 -15.63 10.46 4.41
N ASP A 117 -15.07 11.51 3.76
CA ASP A 117 -14.03 12.38 4.33
C ASP A 117 -12.82 11.63 4.89
N MET A 118 -12.41 10.56 4.22
CA MET A 118 -11.21 9.80 4.54
C MET A 118 -10.14 10.00 3.48
N GLU A 119 -8.88 9.85 3.85
CA GLU A 119 -7.81 9.71 2.88
C GLU A 119 -7.85 8.34 2.21
N ALA A 120 -7.83 8.31 0.88
CA ALA A 120 -7.78 7.10 0.08
C ALA A 120 -6.33 6.70 -0.24
N CYS A 121 -5.96 5.46 0.09
CA CYS A 121 -4.67 4.88 -0.24
C CYS A 121 -4.88 3.56 -1.00
N VAL A 122 -4.05 3.28 -2.01
CA VAL A 122 -4.14 2.04 -2.77
C VAL A 122 -2.80 1.35 -2.95
N THR A 123 -2.85 0.02 -3.09
CA THR A 123 -1.73 -0.86 -3.49
C THR A 123 -2.21 -1.77 -4.61
N LEU A 124 -1.88 -1.47 -5.87
CA LEU A 124 -2.46 -2.12 -7.06
C LEU A 124 -1.41 -2.77 -7.98
N GLY A 125 -0.18 -2.96 -7.47
CA GLY A 125 0.95 -3.39 -8.30
C GLY A 125 1.53 -2.24 -9.13
N SER A 126 1.96 -2.49 -10.36
CA SER A 126 2.46 -1.44 -11.25
C SER A 126 1.31 -0.70 -11.93
N ILE A 127 1.53 0.58 -12.18
CA ILE A 127 0.63 1.43 -12.97
C ILE A 127 1.44 2.25 -13.99
N ASN A 128 0.78 2.70 -15.04
CA ASN A 128 1.33 3.64 -16.01
C ASN A 128 0.91 5.09 -15.69
N LYS A 129 1.45 6.05 -16.43
CA LYS A 129 1.19 7.50 -16.23
C LYS A 129 -0.29 7.85 -16.38
N GLU A 130 -0.99 7.26 -17.37
CA GLU A 130 -2.41 7.51 -17.61
C GLU A 130 -3.27 7.00 -16.43
N GLN A 131 -2.97 5.80 -15.93
CA GLN A 131 -3.63 5.24 -14.75
C GLN A 131 -3.37 6.09 -13.50
N ALA A 132 -2.13 6.53 -13.29
CA ALA A 132 -1.78 7.42 -12.17
C ALA A 132 -2.59 8.72 -12.22
N ALA A 133 -2.69 9.36 -13.39
CA ALA A 133 -3.48 10.57 -13.58
C ALA A 133 -4.98 10.34 -13.30
N LYS A 134 -5.55 9.23 -13.78
CA LYS A 134 -6.97 8.89 -13.53
C LYS A 134 -7.24 8.65 -12.04
N LEU A 135 -6.35 7.93 -11.34
CA LEU A 135 -6.47 7.67 -9.91
C LEU A 135 -6.35 8.99 -9.09
N LYS A 136 -5.39 9.85 -9.44
CA LYS A 136 -5.22 11.18 -8.84
C LYS A 136 -6.48 12.03 -9.03
N ASN A 137 -7.03 12.08 -10.25
CA ASN A 137 -8.27 12.84 -10.55
C ASN A 137 -9.49 12.28 -9.81
N ALA A 138 -9.48 11.00 -9.43
CA ALA A 138 -10.51 10.41 -8.58
C ALA A 138 -10.39 10.81 -7.10
N GLY A 139 -9.31 11.51 -6.72
CA GLY A 139 -9.06 11.97 -5.36
C GLY A 139 -8.12 11.07 -4.54
N LEU A 140 -7.32 10.22 -5.20
CA LEU A 140 -6.34 9.39 -4.50
C LEU A 140 -5.30 10.25 -3.78
N ASP A 141 -5.12 10.01 -2.47
CA ASP A 141 -4.15 10.73 -1.62
C ASP A 141 -2.78 10.03 -1.57
N ALA A 142 -2.76 8.69 -1.61
CA ALA A 142 -1.52 7.93 -1.50
C ALA A 142 -1.53 6.66 -2.37
N TYR A 143 -0.40 6.37 -3.00
CA TYR A 143 -0.15 5.12 -3.68
C TYR A 143 0.98 4.37 -2.97
N ASN A 144 0.71 3.20 -2.43
CA ASN A 144 1.72 2.37 -1.79
C ASN A 144 2.36 1.42 -2.79
N HIS A 145 3.69 1.49 -2.92
CA HIS A 145 4.48 0.58 -3.76
C HIS A 145 5.80 0.27 -3.09
N ASN A 146 5.96 -0.98 -2.66
CA ASN A 146 7.11 -1.40 -1.87
C ASN A 146 8.32 -1.69 -2.76
N ILE A 147 9.51 -1.34 -2.28
CA ILE A 147 10.80 -1.73 -2.89
C ILE A 147 11.17 -3.17 -2.51
N ASP A 148 10.70 -3.63 -1.35
CA ASP A 148 10.83 -4.98 -0.81
C ASP A 148 12.24 -5.39 -0.38
N SER A 149 13.29 -5.04 -1.13
CA SER A 149 14.67 -5.47 -0.84
C SER A 149 15.71 -4.53 -1.46
N SER A 150 17.00 -4.78 -1.20
CA SER A 150 18.08 -4.09 -1.90
C SER A 150 18.21 -4.56 -3.36
N PRO A 151 18.77 -3.74 -4.26
CA PRO A 151 18.95 -4.13 -5.67
C PRO A 151 19.72 -5.45 -5.83
N GLU A 152 20.77 -5.65 -5.04
CA GLU A 152 21.64 -6.83 -5.11
C GLU A 152 20.94 -8.12 -4.65
N PHE A 153 19.98 -7.99 -3.72
CA PHE A 153 19.27 -9.13 -3.16
C PHE A 153 17.92 -9.37 -3.83
N TYR A 154 17.43 -8.43 -4.64
CA TYR A 154 16.08 -8.44 -5.21
C TYR A 154 15.77 -9.72 -5.99
N LYS A 155 16.66 -10.13 -6.92
CA LYS A 155 16.50 -11.34 -7.73
C LYS A 155 16.43 -12.65 -6.93
N LYS A 156 16.93 -12.67 -5.69
CA LYS A 156 16.84 -13.84 -4.80
C LYS A 156 15.45 -13.99 -4.18
N ILE A 157 14.68 -12.92 -4.14
CA ILE A 157 13.35 -12.89 -3.50
C ILE A 157 12.23 -12.86 -4.54
N ILE A 158 12.43 -12.15 -5.67
CA ILE A 158 11.42 -11.95 -6.72
C ILE A 158 12.08 -12.17 -8.06
N SER A 159 11.54 -13.07 -8.89
CA SER A 159 12.01 -13.31 -10.26
C SER A 159 11.04 -12.80 -11.33
N THR A 160 9.78 -12.62 -10.98
CA THR A 160 8.71 -12.22 -11.91
C THR A 160 8.70 -10.73 -12.24
N ARG A 161 9.53 -9.92 -11.55
CA ARG A 161 9.69 -8.47 -11.76
C ARG A 161 11.11 -8.03 -11.45
N THR A 162 11.59 -6.97 -12.09
CA THR A 162 12.89 -6.37 -11.75
C THR A 162 12.78 -5.29 -10.70
N PHE A 163 13.92 -4.92 -10.11
CA PHE A 163 14.01 -3.81 -9.16
C PHE A 163 13.71 -2.47 -9.85
N GLU A 164 14.16 -2.32 -11.10
CA GLU A 164 13.95 -1.13 -11.93
C GLU A 164 12.46 -0.91 -12.23
N GLU A 165 11.70 -1.97 -12.51
CA GLU A 165 10.24 -1.87 -12.69
C GLU A 165 9.52 -1.35 -11.43
N ARG A 166 10.07 -1.64 -10.23
CA ARG A 166 9.56 -1.05 -8.98
C ARG A 166 9.83 0.44 -8.92
N LEU A 167 11.07 0.85 -9.23
CA LEU A 167 11.45 2.26 -9.24
C LEU A 167 10.66 3.06 -10.27
N GLU A 168 10.44 2.50 -11.45
CA GLU A 168 9.64 3.15 -12.50
C GLU A 168 8.22 3.48 -12.00
N THR A 169 7.56 2.53 -11.33
CA THR A 169 6.23 2.78 -10.74
C THR A 169 6.27 3.89 -9.70
N ILE A 170 7.29 3.92 -8.83
CA ILE A 170 7.47 4.97 -7.82
C ILE A 170 7.68 6.33 -8.49
N ASP A 171 8.47 6.40 -9.55
CA ASP A 171 8.73 7.63 -10.30
C ASP A 171 7.46 8.15 -11.00
N ILE A 172 6.62 7.27 -11.50
CA ILE A 172 5.33 7.63 -12.09
C ILE A 172 4.41 8.25 -11.04
N VAL A 173 4.35 7.66 -9.86
CA VAL A 173 3.45 8.11 -8.77
C VAL A 173 3.91 9.43 -8.15
N ARG A 174 5.22 9.73 -8.16
CA ARG A 174 5.78 10.97 -7.60
C ARG A 174 5.48 12.22 -8.44
N LYS A 175 5.20 12.07 -9.72
CA LYS A 175 4.91 13.16 -10.68
C LYS A 175 3.42 13.49 -10.70
#